data_ac142b70fba71e887884f72b0fdd38f7
#
_entry.id   ac142b70fba71e887884f72b0fdd38f7
#
_cell.length_a   1.000
_cell.length_b   1.000
_cell.length_c   1.000
_cell.angle_alpha   90.00
_cell.angle_beta   90.00
_cell.angle_gamma   90.00
#
_symmetry.space_group_name_H-M   'P 1'
#
loop_
_entity.id
_entity.type
_entity.pdbx_description
1 polymer ?
#
loop_
_entity_poly.entity_id
_entity_poly.type
_entity_poly.pdbx_seq_one_letter_code
_entity_poly.pdbx_strand_id
1 'polypeptide(L)'
;MAQTWQVLHLPPTAIQPNPWQPRRFFDSEELESLADSIRRHGILQPLTVRRSGEGWELVAGERRLRAAQMAGLETVPCVEREADENDSALLALVENLQRQDLHYLEEAAAIADYLLQTGVTQEEAAARLGRSPSALANKLRLLRLSPDCRRMLVEHGLSERHARCLLRLEGEEDRM
;
A
#
# COMPACT_ATOMS: atom_id res chain seq x y z
N MET A 1 20.87 18.58 -3.86
CA MET A 1 21.15 18.26 -5.28
C MET A 1 19.88 17.74 -5.92
N ALA A 2 19.47 18.27 -7.06
CA ALA A 2 18.29 17.75 -7.78
C ALA A 2 18.65 16.37 -8.36
N GLN A 3 17.95 15.33 -7.94
CA GLN A 3 18.08 14.01 -8.56
C GLN A 3 17.48 14.06 -9.95
N THR A 4 18.30 13.89 -10.97
CA THR A 4 17.86 13.80 -12.36
C THR A 4 17.30 12.38 -12.57
N TRP A 5 15.99 12.26 -12.66
CA TRP A 5 15.33 10.97 -12.91
C TRP A 5 15.40 10.65 -14.40
N GLN A 6 16.01 9.52 -14.74
CA GLN A 6 15.97 9.02 -16.11
C GLN A 6 14.66 8.24 -16.30
N VAL A 7 13.88 8.65 -17.30
CA VAL A 7 12.67 7.92 -17.69
C VAL A 7 13.06 6.78 -18.64
N LEU A 8 12.75 5.56 -18.24
CA LEU A 8 12.89 4.34 -19.03
C LEU A 8 11.56 4.01 -19.70
N HIS A 9 11.59 3.41 -20.89
CA HIS A 9 10.41 2.86 -21.53
C HIS A 9 10.51 1.34 -21.52
N LEU A 10 9.66 0.69 -20.71
CA LEU A 10 9.70 -0.76 -20.50
C LEU A 10 8.42 -1.41 -21.02
N PRO A 11 8.50 -2.63 -21.60
CA PRO A 11 7.31 -3.40 -21.90
C PRO A 11 6.53 -3.69 -20.61
N PRO A 12 5.19 -3.51 -20.58
CA PRO A 12 4.39 -3.81 -19.39
C PRO A 12 4.53 -5.26 -18.91
N THR A 13 4.85 -6.19 -19.82
CA THR A 13 5.05 -7.61 -19.54
C THR A 13 6.40 -7.91 -18.87
N ALA A 14 7.38 -6.99 -18.97
CA ALA A 14 8.68 -7.12 -18.32
C ALA A 14 8.66 -6.62 -16.87
N ILE A 15 7.56 -6.02 -16.42
CA ILE A 15 7.40 -5.48 -15.08
C ILE A 15 6.59 -6.45 -14.24
N GLN A 16 7.23 -7.05 -13.24
CA GLN A 16 6.55 -7.90 -12.27
C GLN A 16 5.72 -7.04 -11.31
N PRO A 17 4.46 -7.42 -11.01
CA PRO A 17 3.67 -6.74 -10.00
C PRO A 17 4.36 -6.79 -8.64
N ASN A 18 4.20 -5.74 -7.84
CA ASN A 18 4.70 -5.73 -6.49
C ASN A 18 3.96 -6.79 -5.64
N PRO A 19 4.63 -7.84 -5.12
CA PRO A 19 4.01 -8.86 -4.28
C PRO A 19 3.41 -8.27 -2.99
N TRP A 20 3.83 -7.08 -2.60
CA TRP A 20 3.45 -6.36 -1.39
C TRP A 20 2.25 -5.42 -1.57
N GLN A 21 1.60 -5.42 -2.74
CA GLN A 21 0.41 -4.59 -2.98
C GLN A 21 -0.78 -5.08 -2.15
N PRO A 22 -1.26 -4.32 -1.17
CA PRO A 22 -2.38 -4.72 -0.31
C PRO A 22 -3.72 -4.71 -1.05
N ARG A 23 -3.82 -3.94 -2.15
CA ARG A 23 -5.06 -3.84 -2.95
C ARG A 23 -5.16 -5.00 -3.91
N ARG A 24 -5.96 -6.03 -3.53
CA ARG A 24 -6.26 -7.20 -4.37
C ARG A 24 -7.48 -7.02 -5.27
N PHE A 25 -8.38 -6.11 -4.89
CA PHE A 25 -9.62 -5.84 -5.63
C PHE A 25 -9.53 -4.48 -6.31
N PHE A 26 -9.69 -4.47 -7.60
CA PHE A 26 -9.79 -3.29 -8.44
C PHE A 26 -11.15 -3.30 -9.09
N ASP A 27 -11.86 -2.19 -9.03
CA ASP A 27 -13.08 -2.00 -9.75
C ASP A 27 -12.80 -2.06 -11.26
N SER A 28 -13.49 -2.95 -11.97
CA SER A 28 -13.29 -3.16 -13.41
C SER A 28 -13.66 -1.93 -14.22
N GLU A 29 -14.75 -1.23 -13.85
CA GLU A 29 -15.20 -0.03 -14.56
C GLU A 29 -14.18 1.13 -14.41
N GLU A 30 -13.61 1.30 -13.21
CA GLU A 30 -12.56 2.29 -12.99
C GLU A 30 -11.27 1.96 -13.76
N LEU A 31 -10.91 0.67 -13.89
CA LEU A 31 -9.74 0.26 -14.67
C LEU A 31 -9.97 0.44 -16.17
N GLU A 32 -11.14 0.12 -16.68
CA GLU A 32 -11.50 0.35 -18.08
C GLU A 32 -11.48 1.83 -18.43
N SER A 33 -12.07 2.68 -17.61
CA SER A 33 -12.03 4.14 -17.77
C SER A 33 -10.60 4.67 -17.81
N LEU A 34 -9.73 4.15 -16.92
CA LEU A 34 -8.32 4.51 -16.93
C LEU A 34 -7.59 3.99 -18.17
N ALA A 35 -7.89 2.78 -18.63
CA ALA A 35 -7.32 2.21 -19.86
C ALA A 35 -7.70 3.05 -21.09
N ASP A 36 -8.94 3.52 -21.17
CA ASP A 36 -9.40 4.41 -22.24
C ASP A 36 -8.69 5.78 -22.22
N SER A 37 -8.47 6.31 -21.03
CA SER A 37 -7.66 7.53 -20.86
C SER A 37 -6.22 7.32 -21.32
N ILE A 38 -5.61 6.19 -20.94
CA ILE A 38 -4.25 5.82 -21.31
C ILE A 38 -4.11 5.61 -22.82
N ARG A 39 -5.10 5.02 -23.50
CA ARG A 39 -5.08 4.90 -24.98
C ARG A 39 -5.06 6.25 -25.67
N ARG A 40 -5.77 7.25 -25.11
CA ARG A 40 -5.88 8.58 -25.74
C ARG A 40 -4.71 9.49 -25.41
N HIS A 41 -4.18 9.44 -24.21
CA HIS A 41 -3.24 10.45 -23.71
C HIS A 41 -1.90 9.86 -23.27
N GLY A 42 -1.75 8.53 -23.29
CA GLY A 42 -0.60 7.85 -22.71
C GLY A 42 -0.59 7.91 -21.19
N ILE A 43 0.51 7.48 -20.60
CA ILE A 43 0.74 7.54 -19.16
C ILE A 43 1.43 8.89 -18.85
N LEU A 44 0.71 9.81 -18.23
CA LEU A 44 1.21 11.14 -17.88
C LEU A 44 2.19 11.11 -16.69
N GLN A 45 1.94 10.22 -15.73
CA GLN A 45 2.80 10.04 -14.57
C GLN A 45 3.52 8.70 -14.67
N PRO A 46 4.86 8.65 -14.82
CA PRO A 46 5.61 7.41 -14.94
C PRO A 46 5.35 6.43 -13.80
N LEU A 47 5.49 5.14 -14.07
CA LEU A 47 5.53 4.10 -13.05
C LEU A 47 6.86 4.18 -12.31
N THR A 48 6.88 3.74 -11.06
CA THR A 48 8.13 3.57 -10.32
C THR A 48 8.49 2.10 -10.30
N VAL A 49 9.70 1.77 -10.75
CA VAL A 49 10.22 0.40 -10.84
C VAL A 49 11.57 0.29 -10.16
N ARG A 50 11.95 -0.93 -9.79
CA ARG A 50 13.30 -1.27 -9.31
C ARG A 50 13.86 -2.45 -10.08
N ARG A 51 15.16 -2.63 -10.06
CA ARG A 51 15.80 -3.85 -10.53
C ARG A 51 15.49 -5.01 -9.57
N SER A 52 15.10 -6.16 -10.13
CA SER A 52 14.90 -7.39 -9.38
C SER A 52 15.45 -8.56 -10.20
N GLY A 53 16.64 -9.02 -9.84
CA GLY A 53 17.38 -9.98 -10.67
C GLY A 53 17.68 -9.41 -12.05
N GLU A 54 17.35 -10.17 -13.10
CA GLU A 54 17.48 -9.70 -14.50
C GLU A 54 16.25 -8.90 -15.01
N GLY A 55 15.21 -8.75 -14.18
CA GLY A 55 13.95 -8.10 -14.56
C GLY A 55 13.68 -6.80 -13.82
N TRP A 56 12.41 -6.37 -13.91
CA TRP A 56 11.90 -5.19 -13.26
C TRP A 56 10.74 -5.55 -12.33
N GLU A 57 10.70 -4.94 -11.17
CA GLU A 57 9.60 -5.05 -10.23
C GLU A 57 8.96 -3.69 -10.04
N LEU A 58 7.63 -3.67 -10.03
CA LEU A 58 6.86 -2.46 -9.79
C LEU A 58 6.96 -2.05 -8.32
N VAL A 59 7.37 -0.81 -8.06
CA VAL A 59 7.35 -0.21 -6.73
C VAL A 59 6.04 0.55 -6.50
N ALA A 60 5.60 1.34 -7.49
CA ALA A 60 4.36 2.12 -7.42
C ALA A 60 3.71 2.28 -8.80
N GLY A 61 2.37 2.28 -8.84
CA GLY A 61 1.60 2.50 -10.07
C GLY A 61 0.85 1.27 -10.59
N GLU A 62 0.43 0.33 -9.73
CA GLU A 62 -0.26 -0.92 -10.10
C GLU A 62 -1.48 -0.68 -11.00
N ARG A 63 -2.35 0.29 -10.67
CA ARG A 63 -3.51 0.61 -11.50
C ARG A 63 -3.11 1.05 -12.91
N ARG A 64 -2.04 1.85 -13.02
CA ARG A 64 -1.51 2.31 -14.31
C ARG A 64 -0.90 1.18 -15.11
N LEU A 65 -0.17 0.25 -14.46
CA LEU A 65 0.37 -0.92 -15.13
C LEU A 65 -0.73 -1.81 -15.69
N ARG A 66 -1.76 -2.14 -14.89
CA ARG A 66 -2.90 -2.96 -15.34
C ARG A 66 -3.69 -2.28 -16.46
N ALA A 67 -3.99 -1.00 -16.29
CA ALA A 67 -4.69 -0.23 -17.31
C ALA A 67 -3.86 -0.11 -18.61
N ALA A 68 -2.55 -0.02 -18.54
CA ALA A 68 -1.67 -0.03 -19.71
C ALA A 68 -1.66 -1.39 -20.42
N GLN A 69 -1.68 -2.50 -19.66
CA GLN A 69 -1.83 -3.84 -20.23
C GLN A 69 -3.18 -4.00 -20.93
N MET A 70 -4.27 -3.55 -20.31
CA MET A 70 -5.61 -3.54 -20.92
C MET A 70 -5.70 -2.63 -22.15
N ALA A 71 -4.97 -1.50 -22.14
CA ALA A 71 -4.88 -0.58 -23.26
C ALA A 71 -4.04 -1.12 -24.42
N GLY A 72 -3.25 -2.17 -24.22
CA GLY A 72 -2.38 -2.78 -25.23
C GLY A 72 -1.15 -1.94 -25.56
N LEU A 73 -0.61 -1.16 -24.59
CA LEU A 73 0.60 -0.37 -24.81
C LEU A 73 1.82 -1.29 -24.97
N GLU A 74 2.66 -1.01 -25.98
CA GLU A 74 3.91 -1.72 -26.20
C GLU A 74 4.95 -1.39 -25.12
N THR A 75 4.99 -0.14 -24.67
CA THR A 75 5.89 0.32 -23.62
C THR A 75 5.21 1.31 -22.69
N VAL A 76 5.69 1.38 -21.45
CA VAL A 76 5.23 2.32 -20.41
C VAL A 76 6.40 3.13 -19.87
N PRO A 77 6.22 4.44 -19.61
CA PRO A 77 7.27 5.27 -19.01
C PRO A 77 7.45 4.85 -17.53
N CYS A 78 8.70 4.59 -17.17
CA CYS A 78 9.11 4.17 -15.84
C CYS A 78 10.25 5.03 -15.31
N VAL A 79 10.28 5.23 -14.02
CA VAL A 79 11.41 5.82 -13.31
C VAL A 79 12.03 4.73 -12.46
N GLU A 80 13.33 4.47 -12.68
CA GLU A 80 14.08 3.55 -11.84
C GLU A 80 14.37 4.19 -10.48
N ARG A 81 14.13 3.42 -9.43
CA ARG A 81 14.55 3.75 -8.08
C ARG A 81 15.46 2.66 -7.56
N GLU A 82 16.65 3.06 -7.11
CA GLU A 82 17.46 2.22 -6.25
C GLU A 82 16.75 2.15 -4.89
N ALA A 83 15.90 1.18 -4.72
CA ALA A 83 15.26 0.88 -3.45
C ALA A 83 15.60 -0.56 -3.09
N ASP A 84 16.06 -0.79 -1.86
CA ASP A 84 16.12 -2.14 -1.32
C ASP A 84 14.68 -2.69 -1.13
N GLU A 85 14.57 -3.97 -0.78
CA GLU A 85 13.24 -4.58 -0.58
C GLU A 85 12.43 -3.85 0.50
N ASN A 86 13.10 -3.39 1.56
CA ASN A 86 12.49 -2.69 2.68
C ASN A 86 12.00 -1.29 2.29
N ASP A 87 12.75 -0.59 1.43
CA ASP A 87 12.35 0.74 0.92
C ASP A 87 11.15 0.64 -0.04
N SER A 88 11.11 -0.42 -0.86
CA SER A 88 9.96 -0.66 -1.76
C SER A 88 8.69 -0.99 -0.98
N ALA A 89 8.80 -1.81 0.07
CA ALA A 89 7.69 -2.12 0.96
C ALA A 89 7.23 -0.88 1.73
N LEU A 90 8.17 -0.03 2.19
CA LEU A 90 7.85 1.23 2.85
C LEU A 90 7.10 2.19 1.93
N LEU A 91 7.54 2.36 0.68
CA LEU A 91 6.88 3.24 -0.29
C LEU A 91 5.46 2.77 -0.61
N ALA A 92 5.25 1.47 -0.78
CA ALA A 92 3.92 0.90 -0.98
C ALA A 92 3.02 1.12 0.24
N LEU A 93 3.56 0.97 1.46
CA LEU A 93 2.84 1.27 2.69
C LEU A 93 2.46 2.75 2.77
N VAL A 94 3.40 3.67 2.54
CA VAL A 94 3.16 5.12 2.61
C VAL A 94 2.10 5.55 1.60
N GLU A 95 2.17 5.07 0.34
CA GLU A 95 1.14 5.34 -0.68
C GLU A 95 -0.24 4.90 -0.19
N ASN A 96 -0.33 3.69 0.39
CA ASN A 96 -1.59 3.17 0.91
C ASN A 96 -2.11 3.98 2.11
N LEU A 97 -1.23 4.40 3.02
CA LEU A 97 -1.59 5.21 4.19
C LEU A 97 -2.05 6.64 3.83
N GLN A 98 -1.67 7.15 2.66
CA GLN A 98 -2.08 8.49 2.18
C GLN A 98 -3.47 8.51 1.53
N ARG A 99 -4.15 7.36 1.43
CA ARG A 99 -5.52 7.31 0.92
C ARG A 99 -6.48 7.99 1.89
N GLN A 100 -7.36 8.84 1.34
CA GLN A 100 -8.31 9.63 2.15
C GLN A 100 -9.38 8.78 2.84
N ASP A 101 -9.62 7.57 2.34
CA ASP A 101 -10.70 6.67 2.77
C ASP A 101 -10.20 5.43 3.54
N LEU A 102 -8.92 5.39 3.93
CA LEU A 102 -8.35 4.24 4.64
C LEU A 102 -8.90 4.14 6.08
N HIS A 103 -9.58 3.02 6.35
CA HIS A 103 -10.09 2.77 7.70
C HIS A 103 -8.93 2.48 8.67
N TYR A 104 -9.05 2.93 9.93
CA TYR A 104 -7.98 2.80 10.95
C TYR A 104 -7.56 1.35 11.24
N LEU A 105 -8.44 0.35 11.04
CA LEU A 105 -8.11 -1.08 11.14
C LEU A 105 -7.33 -1.58 9.92
N GLU A 106 -7.61 -1.07 8.74
CA GLU A 106 -6.84 -1.37 7.52
C GLU A 106 -5.44 -0.77 7.62
N GLU A 107 -5.33 0.45 8.15
CA GLU A 107 -4.05 1.08 8.45
C GLU A 107 -3.22 0.22 9.42
N ALA A 108 -3.85 -0.27 10.50
CA ALA A 108 -3.18 -1.16 11.46
C ALA A 108 -2.69 -2.47 10.81
N ALA A 109 -3.53 -3.07 9.97
CA ALA A 109 -3.19 -4.30 9.25
C ALA A 109 -2.02 -4.08 8.27
N ALA A 110 -2.06 -3.01 7.49
CA ALA A 110 -0.99 -2.68 6.54
C ALA A 110 0.37 -2.46 7.24
N ILE A 111 0.37 -1.81 8.41
CA ILE A 111 1.58 -1.65 9.22
C ILE A 111 2.07 -3.00 9.76
N ALA A 112 1.16 -3.86 10.24
CA ALA A 112 1.54 -5.18 10.74
C ALA A 112 2.14 -6.06 9.64
N ASP A 113 1.54 -6.05 8.46
CA ASP A 113 2.03 -6.77 7.29
C ASP A 113 3.43 -6.27 6.88
N TYR A 114 3.66 -4.96 6.87
CA TYR A 114 4.97 -4.38 6.62
C TYR A 114 6.03 -4.88 7.59
N LEU A 115 5.74 -4.87 8.91
CA LEU A 115 6.67 -5.35 9.93
C LEU A 115 7.00 -6.84 9.76
N LEU A 116 5.97 -7.65 9.47
CA LEU A 116 6.13 -9.10 9.29
C LEU A 116 7.00 -9.43 8.07
N GLN A 117 6.82 -8.68 7.01
CA GLN A 117 7.46 -8.93 5.73
C GLN A 117 8.91 -8.45 5.70
N THR A 118 9.17 -7.28 6.28
CA THR A 118 10.51 -6.67 6.24
C THR A 118 11.39 -7.07 7.42
N GLY A 119 10.80 -7.58 8.50
CA GLY A 119 11.51 -7.89 9.73
C GLY A 119 12.05 -6.67 10.49
N VAL A 120 11.70 -5.44 10.06
CA VAL A 120 12.10 -4.23 10.78
C VAL A 120 11.40 -4.14 12.13
N THR A 121 12.05 -3.52 13.10
CA THR A 121 11.47 -3.30 14.41
C THR A 121 10.35 -2.24 14.38
N GLN A 122 9.45 -2.27 15.39
CA GLN A 122 8.40 -1.23 15.49
C GLN A 122 9.01 0.18 15.64
N GLU A 123 10.16 0.31 16.29
CA GLU A 123 10.85 1.58 16.47
C GLU A 123 11.39 2.12 15.15
N GLU A 124 12.02 1.25 14.34
CA GLU A 124 12.50 1.61 13.00
C GLU A 124 11.34 1.96 12.06
N ALA A 125 10.27 1.18 12.07
CA ALA A 125 9.08 1.46 11.27
C ALA A 125 8.44 2.80 11.67
N ALA A 126 8.34 3.09 12.98
CA ALA A 126 7.83 4.36 13.47
C ALA A 126 8.67 5.53 12.98
N ALA A 127 10.01 5.43 13.07
CA ALA A 127 10.93 6.44 12.58
C ALA A 127 10.78 6.68 11.07
N ARG A 128 10.70 5.60 10.26
CA ARG A 128 10.52 5.68 8.80
C ARG A 128 9.17 6.27 8.39
N LEU A 129 8.11 6.03 9.19
CA LEU A 129 6.77 6.57 8.97
C LEU A 129 6.56 7.97 9.56
N GLY A 130 7.58 8.55 10.23
CA GLY A 130 7.48 9.85 10.89
C GLY A 130 6.51 9.84 12.09
N ARG A 131 6.34 8.70 12.75
CA ARG A 131 5.45 8.50 13.89
C ARG A 131 6.23 8.21 15.17
N SER A 132 5.59 8.45 16.32
CA SER A 132 6.19 8.00 17.58
C SER A 132 6.02 6.48 17.75
N PRO A 133 6.97 5.77 18.38
CA PRO A 133 6.86 4.35 18.67
C PRO A 133 5.57 4.00 19.44
N SER A 134 5.18 4.85 20.39
CA SER A 134 3.94 4.68 21.15
C SER A 134 2.67 4.79 20.28
N ALA A 135 2.66 5.71 19.30
CA ALA A 135 1.55 5.83 18.36
C ALA A 135 1.42 4.57 17.48
N LEU A 136 2.55 4.05 16.98
CA LEU A 136 2.57 2.83 16.19
C LEU A 136 2.12 1.62 17.01
N ALA A 137 2.65 1.45 18.22
CA ALA A 137 2.26 0.37 19.13
C ALA A 137 0.76 0.42 19.46
N ASN A 138 0.21 1.60 19.72
CA ASN A 138 -1.23 1.77 19.96
C ASN A 138 -2.07 1.40 18.74
N LYS A 139 -1.62 1.71 17.52
CA LYS A 139 -2.27 1.31 16.28
C LYS A 139 -2.29 -0.21 16.13
N LEU A 140 -1.15 -0.87 16.30
CA LEU A 140 -1.02 -2.33 16.19
C LEU A 140 -1.85 -3.08 17.26
N ARG A 141 -2.02 -2.50 18.45
CA ARG A 141 -2.86 -3.11 19.52
C ARG A 141 -4.31 -3.29 19.09
N LEU A 142 -4.83 -2.52 18.13
CA LEU A 142 -6.20 -2.65 17.63
C LEU A 142 -6.43 -4.04 16.99
N LEU A 143 -5.38 -4.66 16.45
CA LEU A 143 -5.47 -6.00 15.87
C LEU A 143 -5.63 -7.13 16.90
N ARG A 144 -5.51 -6.81 18.20
CA ARG A 144 -5.80 -7.76 19.29
C ARG A 144 -7.30 -7.92 19.54
N LEU A 145 -8.14 -7.05 19.02
CA LEU A 145 -9.59 -7.23 19.03
C LEU A 145 -9.96 -8.43 18.16
N SER A 146 -10.95 -9.21 18.59
CA SER A 146 -11.42 -10.36 17.81
C SER A 146 -11.92 -9.93 16.42
N PRO A 147 -11.90 -10.84 15.44
CA PRO A 147 -12.44 -10.56 14.11
C PRO A 147 -13.88 -10.04 14.15
N ASP A 148 -14.71 -10.60 15.02
CA ASP A 148 -16.11 -10.20 15.18
C ASP A 148 -16.24 -8.78 15.75
N CYS A 149 -15.47 -8.46 16.79
CA CYS A 149 -15.42 -7.12 17.34
C CYS A 149 -14.94 -6.10 16.29
N ARG A 150 -13.91 -6.42 15.50
CA ARG A 150 -13.44 -5.56 14.41
C ARG A 150 -14.51 -5.36 13.33
N ARG A 151 -15.25 -6.40 12.97
CA ARG A 151 -16.35 -6.31 12.01
C ARG A 151 -17.44 -5.37 12.51
N MET A 152 -17.88 -5.53 13.76
CA MET A 152 -18.90 -4.65 14.37
C MET A 152 -18.46 -3.20 14.44
N LEU A 153 -17.18 -2.92 14.73
CA LEU A 153 -16.63 -1.55 14.71
C LEU A 153 -16.76 -0.90 13.33
N VAL A 154 -16.54 -1.66 12.27
CA VAL A 154 -16.68 -1.17 10.87
C VAL A 154 -18.15 -0.98 10.51
N GLU A 155 -19.00 -1.98 10.77
CA GLU A 155 -20.43 -1.97 10.41
C GLU A 155 -21.17 -0.82 11.09
N HIS A 156 -20.81 -0.48 12.33
CA HIS A 156 -21.43 0.61 13.07
C HIS A 156 -20.69 1.95 12.96
N GLY A 157 -19.68 2.05 12.11
CA GLY A 157 -18.93 3.30 11.88
C GLY A 157 -18.23 3.83 13.13
N LEU A 158 -17.81 2.93 14.05
CA LEU A 158 -17.18 3.32 15.30
C LEU A 158 -15.73 3.78 15.09
N SER A 159 -15.34 4.87 15.75
CA SER A 159 -14.01 5.46 15.60
C SER A 159 -12.92 4.65 16.30
N GLU A 160 -11.65 4.93 15.94
CA GLU A 160 -10.47 4.36 16.61
C GLU A 160 -10.47 4.59 18.12
N ARG A 161 -11.06 5.71 18.59
CA ARG A 161 -11.18 5.99 20.01
C ARG A 161 -12.06 4.96 20.72
N HIS A 162 -13.17 4.57 20.10
CA HIS A 162 -14.05 3.51 20.63
C HIS A 162 -13.31 2.17 20.66
N ALA A 163 -12.62 1.80 19.59
CA ALA A 163 -11.82 0.58 19.52
C ALA A 163 -10.76 0.51 20.64
N ARG A 164 -10.10 1.65 20.94
CA ARG A 164 -9.14 1.73 22.05
C ARG A 164 -9.79 1.59 23.44
N CYS A 165 -11.03 2.02 23.60
CA CYS A 165 -11.76 1.82 24.85
C CYS A 165 -12.06 0.32 25.05
N LEU A 166 -12.48 -0.39 24.01
CA LEU A 166 -12.75 -1.83 24.06
C LEU A 166 -11.51 -2.66 24.46
N LEU A 167 -10.31 -2.24 24.05
CA LEU A 167 -9.07 -2.91 24.43
C LEU A 167 -8.77 -2.86 25.94
N ARG A 168 -9.45 -2.02 26.71
CA ARG A 168 -9.29 -1.92 28.17
C ARG A 168 -10.15 -2.92 28.94
N LEU A 169 -11.14 -3.49 28.26
CA LEU A 169 -12.02 -4.51 28.85
C LEU A 169 -11.28 -5.85 28.85
N GLU A 170 -11.35 -6.59 29.95
CA GLU A 170 -10.60 -7.84 30.13
C GLU A 170 -11.26 -9.04 29.44
N GLY A 171 -12.60 -9.06 29.36
CA GLY A 171 -13.38 -10.13 28.73
C GLY A 171 -13.71 -9.86 27.25
N GLU A 172 -13.75 -10.92 26.45
CA GLU A 172 -14.24 -10.80 25.07
C GLU A 172 -15.76 -10.57 25.03
N GLU A 173 -16.49 -11.14 25.99
CA GLU A 173 -17.93 -10.92 26.17
C GLU A 173 -18.26 -9.46 26.50
N ASP A 174 -17.38 -8.78 27.25
CA ASP A 174 -17.55 -7.36 27.58
C ASP A 174 -17.26 -6.41 26.39
N ARG A 175 -16.63 -6.94 25.33
CA ARG A 175 -16.26 -6.18 24.12
C ARG A 175 -17.31 -6.26 23.02
N MET A 176 -18.21 -7.21 23.10
CA MET A 176 -19.28 -7.45 22.13
C MET A 176 -20.56 -6.74 22.53
#